data_13b257818a1fb5993bc32e982abc7afc
#
_entry.id   13b257818a1fb5993bc32e982abc7afc
#
_cell.length_a   1.000
_cell.length_b   1.000
_cell.length_c   1.000
_cell.angle_alpha   90.00
_cell.angle_beta   90.00
_cell.angle_gamma   90.00
#
_symmetry.space_group_name_H-M   'P 1'
#
loop_
_entity.id
_entity.type
_entity.pdbx_description
1 polymer ?
#
loop_
_entity_poly.entity_id
_entity_poly.type
_entity_poly.pdbx_seq_one_letter_code
_entity_poly.pdbx_strand_id
1 'polypeptide(L)'
;MMKMSVKKKIIFALFILFFSCFKFNAETFSFAASVGFQSGKVQEYVYDSGDVLSRLDWKTYFIPVADISSRLNIFHIVTDVDFLCALPIKYGTIEDWDWLGEDKTRVTNFSKHDLSVEKKFEIEAKSGYEFVFEKIKLVPQLGLRYRNQKFKAHDGYYQYADYENGEYLNSSIGKKKIKGTGLSYEQQFVLPFISLEAEYKIFSNLDLILNWRCYPYIYCFAVDRHYFRNADFRDAMYGSGFLLGAELRCKSFSILVDYEFLECKNGTSEFKEDGKSAVELYTVPGIKSSVVSVMARYKF
;
A
#
# COMPACT_ATOMS: atom_id res chain seq x y z
N MET A 1 -22.12 11.23 22.87
CA MET A 1 -21.24 10.34 23.65
C MET A 1 -21.54 8.89 23.25
N MET A 2 -20.72 8.29 22.43
CA MET A 2 -20.96 6.93 21.84
C MET A 2 -20.66 5.86 22.90
N LYS A 3 -21.67 5.11 23.35
CA LYS A 3 -21.49 4.00 24.32
C LYS A 3 -20.76 2.84 23.61
N MET A 4 -19.51 2.64 23.96
CA MET A 4 -18.75 1.45 23.52
C MET A 4 -19.46 0.16 23.98
N SER A 5 -19.64 -0.81 23.07
CA SER A 5 -20.27 -2.10 23.40
C SER A 5 -19.45 -2.87 24.44
N VAL A 6 -20.11 -3.71 25.23
CA VAL A 6 -19.47 -4.51 26.29
C VAL A 6 -18.31 -5.36 25.76
N LYS A 7 -18.45 -5.95 24.56
CA LYS A 7 -17.38 -6.71 23.88
C LYS A 7 -16.11 -5.87 23.64
N LYS A 8 -16.27 -4.61 23.19
CA LYS A 8 -15.12 -3.71 22.97
C LYS A 8 -14.43 -3.30 24.28
N LYS A 9 -15.18 -3.15 25.37
CA LYS A 9 -14.62 -2.89 26.69
C LYS A 9 -13.83 -4.07 27.25
N ILE A 10 -14.30 -5.30 27.03
CA ILE A 10 -13.62 -6.53 27.46
C ILE A 10 -12.32 -6.72 26.67
N ILE A 11 -12.31 -6.51 25.36
CA ILE A 11 -11.10 -6.58 24.54
C ILE A 11 -10.08 -5.54 24.98
N PHE A 12 -10.51 -4.32 25.25
CA PHE A 12 -9.63 -3.25 25.73
C PHE A 12 -9.09 -3.52 27.14
N ALA A 13 -9.92 -4.08 28.04
CA ALA A 13 -9.49 -4.48 29.38
C ALA A 13 -8.50 -5.67 29.33
N LEU A 14 -8.73 -6.66 28.47
CA LEU A 14 -7.82 -7.78 28.23
C LEU A 14 -6.50 -7.31 27.66
N PHE A 15 -6.51 -6.32 26.76
CA PHE A 15 -5.31 -5.70 26.20
C PHE A 15 -4.50 -4.98 27.29
N ILE A 16 -5.15 -4.21 28.18
CA ILE A 16 -4.49 -3.56 29.33
C ILE A 16 -3.97 -4.59 30.32
N LEU A 17 -4.75 -5.63 30.65
CA LEU A 17 -4.32 -6.73 31.53
C LEU A 17 -3.14 -7.51 30.98
N PHE A 18 -3.13 -7.79 29.69
CA PHE A 18 -2.00 -8.45 29.00
C PHE A 18 -0.72 -7.61 29.17
N PHE A 19 -0.76 -6.32 28.97
CA PHE A 19 0.39 -5.42 29.18
C PHE A 19 0.76 -5.22 30.66
N SER A 20 -0.19 -5.28 31.61
CA SER A 20 0.09 -5.08 33.04
C SER A 20 0.60 -6.33 33.77
N CYS A 21 0.34 -7.54 33.22
CA CYS A 21 0.83 -8.79 33.81
C CYS A 21 2.31 -9.08 33.53
N PHE A 22 2.92 -8.41 32.55
CA PHE A 22 4.34 -8.58 32.26
C PHE A 22 5.16 -7.53 33.01
N LYS A 23 5.68 -7.90 34.18
CA LYS A 23 6.90 -7.25 34.70
C LYS A 23 8.06 -7.69 33.83
N PHE A 24 8.15 -7.13 32.64
CA PHE A 24 9.31 -7.33 31.78
C PHE A 24 10.52 -6.64 32.43
N ASN A 25 11.54 -7.37 32.77
CA ASN A 25 12.89 -6.85 32.83
C ASN A 25 13.34 -6.58 31.37
N ALA A 26 12.61 -5.70 30.65
CA ALA A 26 13.00 -5.26 29.33
C ALA A 26 14.25 -4.40 29.51
N GLU A 27 15.33 -4.73 28.82
CA GLU A 27 16.54 -3.89 28.82
C GLU A 27 16.19 -2.51 28.26
N THR A 28 15.34 -2.47 27.22
CA THR A 28 14.79 -1.23 26.70
C THR A 28 13.39 -1.41 26.08
N PHE A 29 12.52 -0.48 26.40
CA PHE A 29 11.27 -0.26 25.68
C PHE A 29 11.26 1.18 25.14
N SER A 30 10.88 1.36 23.91
CA SER A 30 10.74 2.69 23.33
C SER A 30 9.49 2.80 22.49
N PHE A 31 8.94 4.00 22.44
CA PHE A 31 7.80 4.38 21.66
C PHE A 31 8.15 5.56 20.76
N ALA A 32 7.63 5.59 19.55
CA ALA A 32 7.83 6.72 18.65
C ALA A 32 6.53 7.07 17.92
N ALA A 33 6.43 8.34 17.53
CA ALA A 33 5.37 8.84 16.67
C ALA A 33 5.98 9.54 15.46
N SER A 34 5.41 9.34 14.30
CA SER A 34 5.86 9.94 13.05
C SER A 34 4.71 10.59 12.32
N VAL A 35 5.02 11.67 11.60
CA VAL A 35 4.10 12.30 10.66
C VAL A 35 4.84 12.62 9.36
N GLY A 36 4.14 12.59 8.24
CA GLY A 36 4.79 12.85 6.97
C GLY A 36 3.85 12.73 5.78
N PHE A 37 4.46 12.47 4.63
CA PHE A 37 3.74 12.36 3.37
C PHE A 37 4.19 11.13 2.59
N GLN A 38 3.24 10.58 1.84
CA GLN A 38 3.49 9.53 0.85
C GLN A 38 3.06 10.03 -0.52
N SER A 39 3.88 9.72 -1.54
CA SER A 39 3.53 9.91 -2.94
C SER A 39 3.83 8.62 -3.69
N GLY A 40 3.00 8.28 -4.67
CA GLY A 40 3.23 7.05 -5.38
C GLY A 40 2.27 6.81 -6.54
N LYS A 41 2.49 5.67 -7.16
CA LYS A 41 1.65 5.17 -8.23
C LYS A 41 1.33 3.71 -8.00
N VAL A 42 0.05 3.37 -8.10
CA VAL A 42 -0.42 2.00 -8.23
C VAL A 42 -0.89 1.82 -9.65
N GLN A 43 -0.41 0.78 -10.34
CA GLN A 43 -0.83 0.39 -11.67
C GLN A 43 -1.58 -0.92 -11.56
N GLU A 44 -2.80 -0.92 -11.99
CA GLU A 44 -3.64 -2.09 -12.15
C GLU A 44 -3.55 -2.53 -13.60
N TYR A 45 -3.44 -3.82 -13.84
CA TYR A 45 -3.34 -4.41 -15.17
C TYR A 45 -4.36 -5.52 -15.33
N VAL A 46 -4.89 -5.63 -16.55
CA VAL A 46 -5.63 -6.79 -17.02
C VAL A 46 -4.91 -7.33 -18.23
N TYR A 47 -4.52 -8.60 -18.19
CA TYR A 47 -3.83 -9.29 -19.27
C TYR A 47 -4.73 -10.34 -19.90
N ASP A 48 -4.65 -10.48 -21.24
CA ASP A 48 -5.21 -11.61 -21.98
C ASP A 48 -4.12 -12.23 -22.82
N SER A 49 -3.89 -13.54 -22.66
CA SER A 49 -2.88 -14.31 -23.43
C SER A 49 -1.49 -13.70 -23.40
N GLY A 50 -1.16 -12.91 -22.38
CA GLY A 50 0.12 -12.21 -22.19
C GLY A 50 0.14 -10.77 -22.67
N ASP A 51 -0.85 -10.31 -23.41
CA ASP A 51 -1.01 -8.92 -23.85
C ASP A 51 -1.75 -8.09 -22.79
N VAL A 52 -1.43 -6.81 -22.71
CA VAL A 52 -2.15 -5.86 -21.85
C VAL A 52 -3.46 -5.48 -22.52
N LEU A 53 -4.60 -5.81 -21.89
CA LEU A 53 -5.92 -5.35 -22.32
C LEU A 53 -6.31 -4.01 -21.71
N SER A 54 -5.99 -3.82 -20.42
CA SER A 54 -6.29 -2.59 -19.69
C SER A 54 -5.20 -2.26 -18.69
N ARG A 55 -4.97 -0.97 -18.47
CA ARG A 55 -4.07 -0.46 -17.42
C ARG A 55 -4.65 0.80 -16.81
N LEU A 56 -4.82 0.77 -15.50
CA LEU A 56 -5.25 1.92 -14.70
C LEU A 56 -4.07 2.43 -13.87
N ASP A 57 -3.68 3.69 -14.06
CA ASP A 57 -2.60 4.35 -13.34
C ASP A 57 -3.20 5.24 -12.23
N TRP A 58 -3.24 4.73 -10.99
CA TRP A 58 -3.69 5.44 -9.79
C TRP A 58 -2.53 6.25 -9.19
N LYS A 59 -2.45 7.55 -9.46
CA LYS A 59 -1.36 8.43 -9.05
C LYS A 59 -1.78 9.26 -7.83
N THR A 60 -1.02 9.15 -6.75
CA THR A 60 -1.27 9.86 -5.49
C THR A 60 -0.12 10.82 -5.18
N TYR A 61 -0.44 12.01 -4.67
CA TYR A 61 0.54 13.05 -4.38
C TYR A 61 0.37 13.53 -2.94
N PHE A 62 1.48 13.57 -2.17
CA PHE A 62 1.55 14.17 -0.84
C PHE A 62 0.41 13.77 0.12
N ILE A 63 0.10 12.45 0.17
CA ILE A 63 -0.89 11.93 1.10
C ILE A 63 -0.35 12.06 2.53
N PRO A 64 -1.01 12.83 3.42
CA PRO A 64 -0.58 12.94 4.80
C PRO A 64 -0.73 11.59 5.51
N VAL A 65 0.31 11.17 6.21
CA VAL A 65 0.34 9.94 6.98
C VAL A 65 0.79 10.21 8.41
N ALA A 66 0.28 9.43 9.34
CA ALA A 66 0.75 9.34 10.70
C ALA A 66 1.09 7.89 11.03
N ASP A 67 2.13 7.70 11.81
CA ASP A 67 2.62 6.40 12.25
C ASP A 67 2.91 6.43 13.74
N ILE A 68 2.62 5.34 14.42
CA ILE A 68 3.06 5.05 15.77
C ILE A 68 3.78 3.72 15.79
N SER A 69 4.92 3.68 16.49
CA SER A 69 5.75 2.50 16.58
C SER A 69 6.19 2.23 18.00
N SER A 70 6.37 0.96 18.33
CA SER A 70 6.94 0.50 19.59
C SER A 70 8.06 -0.48 19.31
N ARG A 71 9.15 -0.38 20.06
CA ARG A 71 10.30 -1.31 20.02
C ARG A 71 10.57 -1.85 21.40
N LEU A 72 10.67 -3.14 21.51
CA LEU A 72 11.06 -3.89 22.70
C LEU A 72 12.38 -4.60 22.41
N ASN A 73 13.37 -4.43 23.28
CA ASN A 73 14.64 -5.19 23.23
C ASN A 73 14.80 -5.95 24.54
N ILE A 74 14.90 -7.28 24.44
CA ILE A 74 15.12 -8.21 25.56
C ILE A 74 16.21 -9.19 25.14
N PHE A 75 17.36 -9.19 25.83
CA PHE A 75 18.50 -10.09 25.52
C PHE A 75 18.90 -10.08 24.04
N HIS A 76 19.00 -8.89 23.44
CA HIS A 76 19.28 -8.69 22.01
C HIS A 76 18.15 -9.15 21.05
N ILE A 77 17.04 -9.68 21.54
CA ILE A 77 15.85 -9.90 20.69
C ILE A 77 15.10 -8.59 20.58
N VAL A 78 15.06 -8.07 19.38
CA VAL A 78 14.34 -6.84 19.04
C VAL A 78 13.01 -7.19 18.42
N THR A 79 11.93 -6.65 18.98
CA THR A 79 10.57 -6.81 18.42
C THR A 79 9.97 -5.42 18.21
N ASP A 80 9.51 -5.16 17.00
CA ASP A 80 8.86 -3.92 16.62
C ASP A 80 7.40 -4.18 16.23
N VAL A 81 6.53 -3.22 16.60
CA VAL A 81 5.13 -3.15 16.14
C VAL A 81 4.87 -1.73 15.67
N ASP A 82 4.39 -1.60 14.44
CA ASP A 82 4.14 -0.33 13.79
C ASP A 82 2.68 -0.26 13.31
N PHE A 83 2.06 0.90 13.43
CA PHE A 83 0.74 1.20 12.87
C PHE A 83 0.80 2.53 12.13
N LEU A 84 0.54 2.48 10.82
CA LEU A 84 0.48 3.65 9.95
C LEU A 84 -0.96 3.85 9.46
N CYS A 85 -1.42 5.10 9.42
CA CYS A 85 -2.66 5.47 8.76
C CYS A 85 -2.49 6.74 7.92
N ALA A 86 -3.27 6.85 6.85
CA ALA A 86 -3.37 8.05 6.05
C ALA A 86 -4.66 8.80 6.37
N LEU A 87 -4.61 10.13 6.28
CA LEU A 87 -5.82 10.94 6.30
C LEU A 87 -6.52 10.86 4.95
N PRO A 88 -7.86 10.69 4.91
CA PRO A 88 -8.62 10.76 3.67
C PRO A 88 -8.40 12.09 2.96
N ILE A 89 -7.99 12.05 1.71
CA ILE A 89 -7.68 13.27 0.94
C ILE A 89 -8.09 13.11 -0.53
N LYS A 90 -8.56 14.21 -1.12
CA LYS A 90 -8.84 14.33 -2.54
C LYS A 90 -7.63 14.96 -3.23
N TYR A 91 -6.63 14.15 -3.56
CA TYR A 91 -5.41 14.63 -4.19
C TYR A 91 -4.70 13.54 -4.96
N GLY A 92 -4.99 13.50 -6.25
CA GLY A 92 -4.42 12.55 -7.17
C GLY A 92 -5.19 12.51 -8.48
N THR A 93 -4.76 11.65 -9.37
CA THR A 93 -5.40 11.39 -10.66
C THR A 93 -5.38 9.90 -10.97
N ILE A 94 -6.37 9.45 -11.73
CA ILE A 94 -6.35 8.14 -12.37
C ILE A 94 -6.39 8.34 -13.87
N GLU A 95 -5.61 7.54 -14.59
CA GLU A 95 -5.64 7.41 -16.04
C GLU A 95 -5.87 5.95 -16.37
N ASP A 96 -6.88 5.70 -17.19
CA ASP A 96 -7.31 4.37 -17.61
C ASP A 96 -7.12 4.24 -19.13
N TRP A 97 -6.42 3.18 -19.54
CA TRP A 97 -6.00 2.93 -20.91
C TRP A 97 -6.40 1.52 -21.31
N ASP A 98 -7.16 1.36 -22.43
CA ASP A 98 -7.57 0.07 -22.95
C ASP A 98 -7.02 -0.19 -24.35
N TRP A 99 -6.68 -1.46 -24.61
CA TRP A 99 -6.21 -2.01 -25.88
C TRP A 99 -7.14 -3.15 -26.33
N LEU A 100 -8.40 -2.81 -26.66
CA LEU A 100 -9.45 -3.79 -26.95
C LEU A 100 -9.50 -4.21 -28.43
N GLY A 101 -8.88 -3.44 -29.35
CA GLY A 101 -8.82 -3.76 -30.76
C GLY A 101 -7.91 -4.94 -31.09
N GLU A 102 -7.86 -5.35 -32.36
CA GLU A 102 -6.99 -6.43 -32.84
C GLU A 102 -5.49 -6.08 -32.67
N ASP A 103 -5.13 -4.83 -33.02
CA ASP A 103 -3.76 -4.31 -32.83
C ASP A 103 -3.56 -3.86 -31.36
N LYS A 104 -2.95 -4.75 -30.56
CA LYS A 104 -2.68 -4.50 -29.13
C LYS A 104 -1.58 -3.46 -28.88
N THR A 105 -0.97 -2.88 -29.92
CA THR A 105 -0.03 -1.76 -29.77
C THR A 105 -0.73 -0.40 -29.77
N ARG A 106 -2.00 -0.33 -30.17
CA ARG A 106 -2.79 0.89 -30.31
C ARG A 106 -3.90 0.96 -29.28
N VAL A 107 -3.95 2.10 -28.57
CA VAL A 107 -4.99 2.39 -27.58
C VAL A 107 -6.34 2.57 -28.26
N THR A 108 -7.38 1.99 -27.71
CA THR A 108 -8.77 2.16 -28.14
C THR A 108 -9.54 3.12 -27.25
N ASN A 109 -9.37 3.00 -25.94
CA ASN A 109 -10.12 3.79 -24.97
C ASN A 109 -9.17 4.48 -24.00
N PHE A 110 -9.56 5.67 -23.57
CA PHE A 110 -8.87 6.42 -22.53
C PHE A 110 -9.87 7.13 -21.64
N SER A 111 -9.64 7.07 -20.34
CA SER A 111 -10.32 7.95 -19.39
C SER A 111 -9.37 8.57 -18.38
N LYS A 112 -9.75 9.73 -17.85
CA LYS A 112 -9.02 10.42 -16.80
C LYS A 112 -9.98 10.96 -15.76
N HIS A 113 -9.67 10.71 -14.48
CA HIS A 113 -10.51 11.12 -13.36
C HIS A 113 -9.68 11.79 -12.27
N ASP A 114 -10.36 12.56 -11.42
CA ASP A 114 -9.83 12.97 -10.13
C ASP A 114 -9.85 11.79 -9.16
N LEU A 115 -8.87 11.74 -8.27
CA LEU A 115 -8.69 10.64 -7.33
C LEU A 115 -8.78 11.13 -5.88
N SER A 116 -9.50 10.35 -5.06
CA SER A 116 -9.46 10.47 -3.61
C SER A 116 -8.96 9.16 -2.98
N VAL A 117 -8.18 9.31 -1.90
CA VAL A 117 -7.83 8.21 -1.00
C VAL A 117 -8.89 8.18 0.08
N GLU A 118 -9.71 7.12 0.11
CA GLU A 118 -10.78 6.97 1.12
C GLU A 118 -10.26 6.30 2.39
N LYS A 119 -9.34 5.36 2.25
CA LYS A 119 -8.79 4.57 3.34
C LYS A 119 -7.36 4.16 3.02
N LYS A 120 -6.47 4.26 3.99
CA LYS A 120 -5.17 3.60 3.98
C LYS A 120 -4.71 3.40 5.40
N PHE A 121 -4.43 2.15 5.75
CA PHE A 121 -3.74 1.81 6.99
C PHE A 121 -2.85 0.59 6.80
N GLU A 122 -1.83 0.50 7.63
CA GLU A 122 -0.87 -0.59 7.67
C GLU A 122 -0.64 -1.00 9.12
N ILE A 123 -0.50 -2.30 9.36
CA ILE A 123 -0.08 -2.86 10.63
C ILE A 123 1.11 -3.76 10.32
N GLU A 124 2.19 -3.58 11.05
CA GLU A 124 3.41 -4.36 10.90
C GLU A 124 3.86 -4.90 12.24
N ALA A 125 4.33 -6.15 12.25
CA ALA A 125 5.06 -6.72 13.36
C ALA A 125 6.30 -7.44 12.82
N LYS A 126 7.46 -7.24 13.46
CA LYS A 126 8.72 -7.88 13.10
C LYS A 126 9.54 -8.19 14.34
N SER A 127 10.34 -9.24 14.26
CA SER A 127 11.28 -9.62 15.32
C SER A 127 12.57 -10.13 14.74
N GLY A 128 13.67 -9.93 15.46
CA GLY A 128 14.99 -10.34 15.05
C GLY A 128 16.00 -10.25 16.17
N TYR A 129 17.28 -10.34 15.81
CA TYR A 129 18.38 -10.36 16.77
C TYR A 129 19.35 -9.21 16.49
N GLU A 130 19.72 -8.45 17.53
CA GLU A 130 20.64 -7.32 17.46
C GLU A 130 22.10 -7.79 17.63
N PHE A 131 22.91 -7.55 16.62
CA PHE A 131 24.36 -7.70 16.66
C PHE A 131 25.00 -6.33 16.84
N VAL A 132 25.78 -6.16 17.90
CA VAL A 132 26.41 -4.89 18.23
C VAL A 132 27.90 -4.97 18.00
N PHE A 133 28.43 -4.08 17.17
CA PHE A 133 29.85 -3.84 16.93
C PHE A 133 30.18 -2.41 17.39
N GLU A 134 31.42 -1.99 17.42
CA GLU A 134 31.83 -0.67 17.97
C GLU A 134 30.90 0.50 17.55
N LYS A 135 30.71 0.68 16.25
CA LYS A 135 29.92 1.80 15.68
C LYS A 135 28.71 1.33 14.85
N ILE A 136 28.54 0.02 14.72
CA ILE A 136 27.54 -0.57 13.84
C ILE A 136 26.64 -1.48 14.67
N LYS A 137 25.33 -1.38 14.46
CA LYS A 137 24.37 -2.38 14.88
C LYS A 137 23.70 -2.95 13.65
N LEU A 138 23.54 -4.26 13.63
CA LEU A 138 22.83 -4.99 12.58
C LEU A 138 21.69 -5.77 13.22
N VAL A 139 20.50 -5.63 12.66
CA VAL A 139 19.29 -6.32 13.13
C VAL A 139 18.62 -7.00 11.95
N PRO A 140 19.01 -8.25 11.62
CA PRO A 140 18.21 -9.07 10.73
C PRO A 140 16.89 -9.43 11.42
N GLN A 141 15.76 -9.32 10.69
CA GLN A 141 14.42 -9.54 11.22
C GLN A 141 13.55 -10.30 10.23
N LEU A 142 12.58 -11.00 10.77
CA LEU A 142 11.43 -11.56 10.04
C LEU A 142 10.18 -10.78 10.46
N GLY A 143 9.29 -10.53 9.53
CA GLY A 143 8.08 -9.78 9.84
C GLY A 143 6.93 -10.07 8.91
N LEU A 144 5.80 -9.51 9.31
CA LEU A 144 4.55 -9.53 8.56
C LEU A 144 3.95 -8.14 8.56
N ARG A 145 3.55 -7.65 7.39
CA ARG A 145 2.77 -6.41 7.23
C ARG A 145 1.42 -6.74 6.60
N TYR A 146 0.38 -6.17 7.16
CA TYR A 146 -0.93 -6.08 6.52
C TYR A 146 -1.18 -4.63 6.12
N ARG A 147 -1.61 -4.43 4.86
CA ARG A 147 -2.00 -3.13 4.33
C ARG A 147 -3.39 -3.21 3.75
N ASN A 148 -4.23 -2.23 4.05
CA ASN A 148 -5.49 -2.03 3.36
C ASN A 148 -5.54 -0.58 2.87
N GLN A 149 -5.81 -0.40 1.57
CA GLN A 149 -5.95 0.91 0.95
C GLN A 149 -7.11 0.92 -0.05
N LYS A 150 -7.82 2.05 -0.12
CA LYS A 150 -8.93 2.24 -1.03
C LYS A 150 -8.85 3.59 -1.71
N PHE A 151 -8.91 3.54 -3.01
CA PHE A 151 -8.94 4.69 -3.91
C PHE A 151 -10.33 4.83 -4.51
N LYS A 152 -10.71 6.06 -4.91
CA LYS A 152 -11.96 6.36 -5.58
C LYS A 152 -11.72 7.37 -6.69
N ALA A 153 -12.16 7.00 -7.90
CA ALA A 153 -12.16 7.86 -9.07
C ALA A 153 -13.51 8.58 -9.19
N HIS A 154 -13.46 9.87 -9.43
CA HIS A 154 -14.67 10.67 -9.59
C HIS A 154 -14.45 11.77 -10.61
N ASP A 155 -15.53 12.17 -11.26
CA ASP A 155 -15.50 13.24 -12.28
C ASP A 155 -14.51 12.95 -13.42
N GLY A 156 -14.23 13.92 -14.29
CA GLY A 156 -13.24 13.75 -15.34
C GLY A 156 -13.83 13.65 -16.74
N TYR A 157 -13.17 12.88 -17.62
CA TYR A 157 -13.60 12.68 -19.00
C TYR A 157 -13.12 11.33 -19.56
N TYR A 158 -13.76 10.91 -20.67
CA TYR A 158 -13.37 9.74 -21.46
C TYR A 158 -13.35 10.03 -22.95
N GLN A 159 -12.60 9.23 -23.71
CA GLN A 159 -12.49 9.18 -25.15
C GLN A 159 -12.45 7.70 -25.57
N TYR A 160 -13.50 7.22 -26.22
CA TYR A 160 -13.62 5.82 -26.64
C TYR A 160 -13.77 5.76 -28.14
N ALA A 161 -12.90 4.98 -28.80
CA ALA A 161 -13.00 4.70 -30.21
C ALA A 161 -14.01 3.58 -30.48
N ASP A 162 -14.52 3.54 -31.67
CA ASP A 162 -15.36 2.42 -32.15
C ASP A 162 -14.44 1.29 -32.64
N TYR A 163 -13.80 0.60 -31.70
CA TYR A 163 -12.82 -0.44 -31.97
C TYR A 163 -13.43 -1.68 -32.64
N GLU A 164 -14.75 -1.92 -32.47
CA GLU A 164 -15.46 -2.99 -33.15
C GLU A 164 -15.50 -2.76 -34.68
N ASN A 165 -15.49 -1.51 -35.11
CA ASN A 165 -15.36 -1.08 -36.50
C ASN A 165 -13.92 -0.75 -36.90
N GLY A 166 -12.92 -1.18 -36.10
CA GLY A 166 -11.50 -1.01 -36.41
C GLY A 166 -10.92 0.37 -36.12
N GLU A 167 -11.64 1.22 -35.40
CA GLU A 167 -11.13 2.54 -35.00
C GLU A 167 -10.21 2.42 -33.77
N TYR A 168 -9.26 3.35 -33.70
CA TYR A 168 -8.35 3.51 -32.56
C TYR A 168 -8.35 4.95 -32.08
N LEU A 169 -7.95 5.17 -30.86
CA LEU A 169 -7.88 6.47 -30.24
C LEU A 169 -7.05 7.43 -31.10
N ASN A 170 -7.63 8.61 -31.42
CA ASN A 170 -6.98 9.65 -32.19
C ASN A 170 -7.54 11.04 -31.80
N SER A 171 -6.95 12.10 -32.32
CA SER A 171 -7.30 13.48 -31.97
C SER A 171 -8.70 13.94 -32.40
N SER A 172 -9.37 13.21 -33.28
CA SER A 172 -10.75 13.55 -33.74
C SER A 172 -11.82 13.08 -32.76
N ILE A 173 -11.49 12.13 -31.85
CA ILE A 173 -12.42 11.62 -30.85
C ILE A 173 -12.56 12.64 -29.72
N GLY A 174 -13.72 13.23 -29.63
CA GLY A 174 -14.04 14.28 -28.65
C GLY A 174 -14.06 13.76 -27.22
N LYS A 175 -13.65 14.60 -26.28
CA LYS A 175 -13.74 14.32 -24.84
C LYS A 175 -15.17 14.41 -24.35
N LYS A 176 -15.67 13.37 -23.71
CA LYS A 176 -16.98 13.34 -23.06
C LYS A 176 -16.81 13.43 -21.55
N LYS A 177 -17.51 14.34 -20.88
CA LYS A 177 -17.42 14.55 -19.42
C LYS A 177 -18.05 13.41 -18.65
N ILE A 178 -17.40 13.04 -17.55
CA ILE A 178 -17.93 12.15 -16.51
C ILE A 178 -18.22 13.00 -15.28
N LYS A 179 -19.33 12.70 -14.60
CA LYS A 179 -19.71 13.33 -13.33
C LYS A 179 -20.01 12.25 -12.29
N GLY A 180 -19.58 12.51 -11.05
CA GLY A 180 -19.79 11.60 -9.94
C GLY A 180 -18.75 10.50 -9.86
N THR A 181 -19.00 9.48 -9.04
CA THR A 181 -18.08 8.37 -8.82
C THR A 181 -18.19 7.35 -9.94
N GLY A 182 -17.08 7.09 -10.62
CA GLY A 182 -16.98 6.07 -11.67
C GLY A 182 -16.48 4.73 -11.16
N LEU A 183 -15.35 4.74 -10.44
CA LEU A 183 -14.64 3.56 -10.01
C LEU A 183 -14.21 3.68 -8.54
N SER A 184 -14.01 2.54 -7.86
CA SER A 184 -13.20 2.48 -6.64
C SER A 184 -12.37 1.20 -6.63
N TYR A 185 -11.13 1.30 -6.17
CA TYR A 185 -10.19 0.20 -6.11
C TYR A 185 -9.71 0.01 -4.67
N GLU A 186 -10.09 -1.11 -4.07
CA GLU A 186 -9.68 -1.49 -2.73
C GLU A 186 -8.69 -2.65 -2.80
N GLN A 187 -7.58 -2.53 -2.10
CA GLN A 187 -6.48 -3.49 -2.08
C GLN A 187 -6.16 -3.90 -0.65
N GLN A 188 -6.03 -5.19 -0.43
CA GLN A 188 -5.60 -5.80 0.83
C GLN A 188 -4.35 -6.62 0.57
N PHE A 189 -3.23 -6.21 1.16
CA PHE A 189 -1.96 -6.92 1.03
C PHE A 189 -1.61 -7.64 2.32
N VAL A 190 -1.13 -8.86 2.18
CA VAL A 190 -0.41 -9.61 3.21
C VAL A 190 1.03 -9.78 2.74
N LEU A 191 1.98 -9.21 3.48
CA LEU A 191 3.37 -9.00 3.08
C LEU A 191 4.30 -9.64 4.13
N PRO A 192 4.55 -10.95 4.10
CA PRO A 192 5.65 -11.52 4.86
C PRO A 192 6.98 -11.03 4.30
N PHE A 193 7.94 -10.70 5.17
CA PHE A 193 9.22 -10.16 4.74
C PHE A 193 10.39 -10.60 5.60
N ILE A 194 11.57 -10.55 4.99
CA ILE A 194 12.84 -10.51 5.67
C ILE A 194 13.40 -9.10 5.58
N SER A 195 14.05 -8.62 6.63
CA SER A 195 14.66 -7.29 6.64
C SER A 195 16.00 -7.28 7.33
N LEU A 196 16.77 -6.26 6.98
CA LEU A 196 18.02 -5.90 7.67
C LEU A 196 17.96 -4.42 8.00
N GLU A 197 18.07 -4.09 9.30
CA GLU A 197 18.33 -2.74 9.78
C GLU A 197 19.81 -2.64 10.10
N ALA A 198 20.48 -1.62 9.56
CA ALA A 198 21.87 -1.31 9.83
C ALA A 198 21.98 0.11 10.40
N GLU A 199 22.33 0.24 11.68
CA GLU A 199 22.57 1.53 12.34
C GLU A 199 24.05 1.81 12.40
N TYR A 200 24.48 2.97 11.90
CA TYR A 200 25.85 3.46 11.97
C TYR A 200 25.92 4.76 12.77
N LYS A 201 26.74 4.76 13.83
CA LYS A 201 26.95 5.93 14.66
C LYS A 201 27.98 6.87 14.02
N ILE A 202 27.47 7.97 13.41
CA ILE A 202 28.31 8.98 12.75
C ILE A 202 29.04 9.83 13.81
N PHE A 203 28.25 10.38 14.76
CA PHE A 203 28.75 11.16 15.92
C PHE A 203 28.04 10.69 17.19
N SER A 204 28.41 11.25 18.34
CA SER A 204 27.83 10.89 19.65
C SER A 204 26.30 11.02 19.71
N ASN A 205 25.73 11.89 18.89
CA ASN A 205 24.31 12.24 18.88
C ASN A 205 23.68 12.17 17.50
N LEU A 206 24.37 11.56 16.52
CA LEU A 206 23.88 11.44 15.15
C LEU A 206 24.12 10.02 14.63
N ASP A 207 23.02 9.33 14.28
CA ASP A 207 23.03 7.99 13.72
C ASP A 207 22.42 7.99 12.32
N LEU A 208 23.00 7.19 11.43
CA LEU A 208 22.40 6.82 10.15
C LEU A 208 21.87 5.41 10.27
N ILE A 209 20.60 5.21 9.94
CA ILE A 209 19.96 3.91 9.93
C ILE A 209 19.52 3.60 8.51
N LEU A 210 19.98 2.47 7.98
CA LEU A 210 19.58 1.97 6.67
C LEU A 210 18.66 0.77 6.87
N ASN A 211 17.56 0.74 6.16
CA ASN A 211 16.59 -0.33 6.18
C ASN A 211 16.47 -0.96 4.79
N TRP A 212 16.64 -2.26 4.73
CA TRP A 212 16.35 -3.04 3.55
C TRP A 212 15.32 -4.11 3.90
N ARG A 213 14.35 -4.33 3.01
CA ARG A 213 13.35 -5.39 3.11
C ARG A 213 13.18 -6.09 1.79
N CYS A 214 12.97 -7.38 1.85
CA CYS A 214 12.56 -8.20 0.71
C CYS A 214 11.22 -8.84 1.06
N TYR A 215 10.26 -8.70 0.17
CA TYR A 215 8.97 -9.39 0.20
C TYR A 215 9.05 -10.55 -0.79
N PRO A 216 9.51 -11.75 -0.38
CA PRO A 216 9.68 -12.88 -1.29
C PRO A 216 8.34 -13.41 -1.80
N TYR A 217 7.28 -13.15 -1.06
CA TYR A 217 5.92 -13.53 -1.37
C TYR A 217 4.96 -12.43 -0.93
N ILE A 218 4.11 -12.00 -1.86
CA ILE A 218 3.03 -11.04 -1.62
C ILE A 218 1.73 -11.76 -1.95
N TYR A 219 0.73 -11.64 -1.08
CA TYR A 219 -0.65 -11.90 -1.41
C TYR A 219 -1.41 -10.58 -1.46
N CYS A 220 -2.10 -10.32 -2.57
CA CYS A 220 -2.96 -9.16 -2.75
C CYS A 220 -4.35 -9.62 -3.16
N PHE A 221 -5.34 -9.25 -2.35
CA PHE A 221 -6.75 -9.32 -2.74
C PHE A 221 -7.20 -7.91 -3.10
N ALA A 222 -7.77 -7.73 -4.29
CA ALA A 222 -8.26 -6.45 -4.76
C ALA A 222 -9.72 -6.53 -5.22
N VAL A 223 -10.43 -5.41 -5.10
CA VAL A 223 -11.79 -5.24 -5.62
C VAL A 223 -11.84 -3.93 -6.38
N ASP A 224 -12.04 -4.03 -7.70
CA ASP A 224 -12.36 -2.90 -8.56
C ASP A 224 -13.89 -2.83 -8.77
N ARG A 225 -14.50 -1.78 -8.21
CA ARG A 225 -15.95 -1.53 -8.31
C ARG A 225 -16.23 -0.51 -9.40
N HIS A 226 -16.97 -0.93 -10.40
CA HIS A 226 -17.51 -0.09 -11.47
C HIS A 226 -18.93 0.38 -11.14
N TYR A 227 -19.08 1.61 -10.67
CA TYR A 227 -20.38 2.11 -10.20
C TYR A 227 -21.41 2.26 -11.31
N PHE A 228 -21.01 2.68 -12.52
CA PHE A 228 -21.93 2.82 -13.65
C PHE A 228 -22.41 1.49 -14.22
N ARG A 229 -21.68 0.41 -13.97
CA ARG A 229 -22.03 -0.95 -14.43
C ARG A 229 -22.66 -1.81 -13.32
N ASN A 230 -22.66 -1.31 -12.07
CA ASN A 230 -23.03 -2.08 -10.89
C ASN A 230 -22.31 -3.42 -10.80
N ALA A 231 -21.01 -3.42 -11.05
CA ALA A 231 -20.22 -4.63 -11.13
C ALA A 231 -18.88 -4.48 -10.39
N ASP A 232 -18.41 -5.62 -9.86
CA ASP A 232 -17.09 -5.77 -9.21
C ASP A 232 -16.21 -6.70 -10.05
N PHE A 233 -14.94 -6.35 -10.20
CA PHE A 233 -13.86 -7.28 -10.51
C PHE A 233 -13.13 -7.60 -9.20
N ARG A 234 -12.92 -8.87 -8.94
CA ARG A 234 -12.32 -9.38 -7.69
C ARG A 234 -11.11 -10.20 -8.03
N ASP A 235 -9.97 -9.70 -7.63
CA ASP A 235 -8.67 -10.24 -7.99
C ASP A 235 -7.98 -10.83 -6.79
N ALA A 236 -7.43 -12.04 -6.94
CA ALA A 236 -6.51 -12.65 -6.00
C ALA A 236 -5.15 -12.80 -6.69
N MET A 237 -4.14 -12.06 -6.24
CA MET A 237 -2.86 -11.93 -6.93
C MET A 237 -1.69 -12.28 -6.00
N TYR A 238 -0.60 -12.74 -6.63
CA TYR A 238 0.64 -13.11 -5.95
C TYR A 238 1.83 -12.42 -6.60
N GLY A 239 2.87 -12.15 -5.81
CA GLY A 239 4.03 -11.46 -6.31
C GLY A 239 5.18 -11.33 -5.33
N SER A 240 6.05 -10.36 -5.60
CA SER A 240 7.21 -10.05 -4.78
C SER A 240 7.50 -8.55 -4.78
N GLY A 241 8.43 -8.10 -3.94
CA GLY A 241 8.78 -6.70 -3.85
C GLY A 241 9.94 -6.43 -2.91
N PHE A 242 10.23 -5.16 -2.72
CA PHE A 242 11.26 -4.70 -1.80
C PHE A 242 10.94 -3.31 -1.23
N LEU A 243 11.62 -2.96 -0.14
CA LEU A 243 11.68 -1.62 0.42
C LEU A 243 13.13 -1.26 0.74
N LEU A 244 13.50 -0.04 0.41
CA LEU A 244 14.76 0.60 0.80
C LEU A 244 14.43 1.84 1.60
N GLY A 245 15.07 2.00 2.75
CA GLY A 245 14.84 3.13 3.64
C GLY A 245 16.13 3.68 4.22
N ALA A 246 16.12 4.96 4.53
CA ALA A 246 17.16 5.64 5.27
C ALA A 246 16.54 6.55 6.33
N GLU A 247 17.09 6.51 7.54
CA GLU A 247 16.72 7.38 8.65
C GLU A 247 17.97 8.10 9.16
N LEU A 248 17.91 9.41 9.26
CA LEU A 248 18.91 10.22 9.94
C LEU A 248 18.34 10.63 11.30
N ARG A 249 18.94 10.10 12.38
CA ARG A 249 18.47 10.30 13.76
C ARG A 249 19.42 11.17 14.55
N CYS A 250 18.90 12.28 15.07
CA CYS A 250 19.59 13.14 16.01
C CYS A 250 18.88 13.09 17.36
N LYS A 251 19.44 12.39 18.35
CA LYS A 251 18.82 12.14 19.67
C LYS A 251 17.43 11.50 19.51
N SER A 252 16.37 12.19 19.97
CA SER A 252 14.98 11.74 19.90
C SER A 252 14.29 12.08 18.58
N PHE A 253 14.89 12.89 17.71
CA PHE A 253 14.28 13.33 16.46
C PHE A 253 14.94 12.65 15.26
N SER A 254 14.15 12.25 14.27
CA SER A 254 14.67 11.72 13.01
C SER A 254 13.84 12.11 11.80
N ILE A 255 14.49 12.05 10.64
CA ILE A 255 13.86 12.13 9.32
C ILE A 255 14.08 10.80 8.62
N LEU A 256 12.99 10.23 8.09
CA LEU A 256 12.96 8.97 7.38
C LEU A 256 12.57 9.20 5.93
N VAL A 257 13.22 8.47 5.03
CA VAL A 257 12.83 8.39 3.62
C VAL A 257 12.82 6.92 3.23
N ASP A 258 11.69 6.44 2.72
CA ASP A 258 11.52 5.07 2.25
C ASP A 258 11.05 5.06 0.80
N TYR A 259 11.53 4.08 0.04
CA TYR A 259 11.02 3.71 -1.27
C TYR A 259 10.58 2.25 -1.25
N GLU A 260 9.33 2.00 -1.61
CA GLU A 260 8.78 0.65 -1.70
C GLU A 260 8.32 0.36 -3.14
N PHE A 261 8.64 -0.84 -3.60
CA PHE A 261 8.17 -1.39 -4.86
C PHE A 261 7.55 -2.78 -4.63
N LEU A 262 6.31 -2.99 -5.10
CA LEU A 262 5.59 -4.26 -5.07
C LEU A 262 5.10 -4.59 -6.48
N GLU A 263 5.20 -5.85 -6.89
CA GLU A 263 4.68 -6.34 -8.16
C GLU A 263 4.01 -7.69 -7.98
N CYS A 264 2.73 -7.81 -8.40
CA CYS A 264 2.00 -9.06 -8.51
C CYS A 264 1.56 -9.23 -9.98
N LYS A 265 1.85 -10.40 -10.57
CA LYS A 265 1.59 -10.69 -11.99
C LYS A 265 0.75 -11.94 -12.22
N ASN A 266 0.63 -12.77 -11.16
CA ASN A 266 -0.06 -14.04 -11.26
C ASN A 266 -1.29 -13.98 -10.37
N GLY A 267 -2.42 -14.43 -10.89
CA GLY A 267 -3.65 -14.41 -10.11
C GLY A 267 -4.86 -14.88 -10.90
N THR A 268 -5.99 -14.83 -10.25
CA THR A 268 -7.31 -15.11 -10.81
C THR A 268 -8.19 -13.89 -10.65
N SER A 269 -9.11 -13.69 -11.57
CA SER A 269 -10.10 -12.61 -11.55
C SER A 269 -11.50 -13.19 -11.65
N GLU A 270 -12.43 -12.62 -10.88
CA GLU A 270 -13.85 -12.92 -10.92
C GLU A 270 -14.61 -11.65 -11.25
N PHE A 271 -15.57 -11.75 -12.15
CA PHE A 271 -16.55 -10.71 -12.44
C PHE A 271 -17.85 -10.99 -11.70
N LYS A 272 -18.38 -10.00 -10.99
CA LYS A 272 -19.66 -10.09 -10.30
C LYS A 272 -20.50 -8.84 -10.54
N GLU A 273 -21.62 -9.00 -11.21
CA GLU A 273 -22.67 -7.98 -11.34
C GLU A 273 -23.65 -8.09 -10.15
N ASP A 274 -24.22 -6.95 -9.72
CA ASP A 274 -25.16 -6.92 -8.61
C ASP A 274 -26.38 -7.83 -8.89
N GLY A 275 -26.71 -8.69 -7.92
CA GLY A 275 -27.80 -9.67 -8.02
C GLY A 275 -27.47 -10.93 -8.83
N LYS A 276 -26.24 -11.07 -9.39
CA LYS A 276 -25.81 -12.25 -10.13
C LYS A 276 -24.72 -13.02 -9.40
N SER A 277 -24.51 -14.28 -9.75
CA SER A 277 -23.39 -15.10 -9.28
C SER A 277 -22.07 -14.58 -9.88
N ALA A 278 -20.96 -14.73 -9.15
CA ALA A 278 -19.64 -14.43 -9.67
C ALA A 278 -19.27 -15.42 -10.79
N VAL A 279 -18.53 -14.94 -11.78
CA VAL A 279 -18.02 -15.72 -12.92
C VAL A 279 -16.52 -15.52 -12.99
N GLU A 280 -15.76 -16.61 -13.04
CA GLU A 280 -14.32 -16.57 -13.23
C GLU A 280 -13.98 -16.05 -14.63
N LEU A 281 -12.99 -15.16 -14.74
CA LEU A 281 -12.52 -14.61 -15.99
C LEU A 281 -11.26 -15.34 -16.46
N TYR A 282 -11.09 -15.41 -17.77
CA TYR A 282 -9.86 -15.93 -18.40
C TYR A 282 -8.70 -14.92 -18.37
N THR A 283 -8.99 -13.67 -18.07
CA THR A 283 -7.98 -12.61 -17.96
C THR A 283 -7.19 -12.74 -16.65
N VAL A 284 -5.92 -12.36 -16.69
CA VAL A 284 -5.01 -12.41 -15.55
C VAL A 284 -4.84 -11.00 -14.99
N PRO A 285 -5.16 -10.77 -13.71
CA PRO A 285 -4.94 -9.48 -13.08
C PRO A 285 -3.47 -9.28 -12.72
N GLY A 286 -3.05 -8.03 -12.69
CA GLY A 286 -1.73 -7.64 -12.23
C GLY A 286 -1.71 -6.30 -11.54
N ILE A 287 -0.72 -6.12 -10.67
CA ILE A 287 -0.53 -4.85 -9.95
C ILE A 287 0.95 -4.53 -9.83
N LYS A 288 1.28 -3.24 -10.02
CA LYS A 288 2.58 -2.66 -9.64
C LYS A 288 2.34 -1.47 -8.74
N SER A 289 3.04 -1.42 -7.63
CA SER A 289 2.97 -0.30 -6.69
C SER A 289 4.37 0.25 -6.43
N SER A 290 4.53 1.55 -6.56
CA SER A 290 5.75 2.26 -6.17
C SER A 290 5.39 3.46 -5.31
N VAL A 291 5.95 3.53 -4.10
CA VAL A 291 5.63 4.56 -3.11
C VAL A 291 6.91 5.10 -2.51
N VAL A 292 7.00 6.43 -2.43
CA VAL A 292 8.02 7.16 -1.65
C VAL A 292 7.33 7.73 -0.42
N SER A 293 7.95 7.56 0.74
CA SER A 293 7.52 8.15 2.02
C SER A 293 8.59 9.07 2.56
N VAL A 294 8.20 10.22 3.10
CA VAL A 294 9.08 11.11 3.84
C VAL A 294 8.40 11.46 5.16
N MET A 295 9.05 11.13 6.28
CA MET A 295 8.44 11.26 7.60
C MET A 295 9.41 11.91 8.58
N ALA A 296 8.88 12.72 9.48
CA ALA A 296 9.54 13.19 10.68
C ALA A 296 9.07 12.33 11.86
N ARG A 297 10.01 11.83 12.67
CA ARG A 297 9.74 10.92 13.80
C ARG A 297 10.28 11.53 15.10
N TYR A 298 9.53 11.37 16.16
CA TYR A 298 9.96 11.65 17.52
C TYR A 298 9.90 10.38 18.37
N LYS A 299 11.00 10.06 19.04
CA LYS A 299 11.13 8.91 19.97
C LYS A 299 11.04 9.40 21.40
N PHE A 300 10.11 8.83 22.16
CA PHE A 300 9.86 9.12 23.56
C PHE A 300 10.78 8.32 24.49
#